data_139f712a1096cb29abf420f36f29f0b3
#
_entry.id   139f712a1096cb29abf420f36f29f0b3
#
_cell.length_a   1.000
_cell.length_b   1.000
_cell.length_c   1.000
_cell.angle_alpha   90.00
_cell.angle_beta   90.00
_cell.angle_gamma   90.00
#
_symmetry.space_group_name_H-M   'P 1'
#
loop_
_entity.id
_entity.type
_entity.pdbx_description
1 polymer ?
#
loop_
_entity_poly.entity_id
_entity_poly.type
_entity_poly.pdbx_seq_one_letter_code
_entity_poly.pdbx_strand_id
1 'polypeptide(L)'
;MSRTIDVLDSTMYFEDSGEGVPFVFLHGNPASSHAWRKVLPGVAGAGRRLLAPDLIGMGRSGKPDIPYRFADHARYLDAWFDTLDLSQVVLVGHDWGGALAFDWAARNPGRVRGVAFFETIVRTLSWAELGERPRARAEAIRGPGGESLVLDQNFLVDTAFAGGVLTPLSDEEKEPYLAPYPTRESRRPLLEWARSSPLDGDPADVVERVEGYLKWLGSSGDVPKLLLTFDSSPTLLITERVAAWCAENVASLETEHGGPAGHHATEDRPEAIAAAISAWAGRHHLG
;
A
#
# COMPACT_ATOMS: atom_id res chain seq x y z
N MET A 1 10.50 10.33 14.55
CA MET A 1 10.07 9.94 15.91
C MET A 1 8.80 9.09 15.78
N SER A 2 8.72 8.03 16.56
CA SER A 2 7.50 7.20 16.60
C SER A 2 6.41 7.87 17.41
N ARG A 3 5.18 7.88 16.92
CA ARG A 3 4.02 8.49 17.59
C ARG A 3 2.82 7.56 17.55
N THR A 4 1.93 7.72 18.52
CA THR A 4 0.60 7.09 18.54
C THR A 4 -0.42 8.18 18.87
N ILE A 5 -1.50 8.21 18.12
CA ILE A 5 -2.61 9.16 18.34
C ILE A 5 -3.93 8.42 18.42
N ASP A 6 -4.89 8.99 19.13
CA ASP A 6 -6.26 8.52 19.14
C ASP A 6 -6.93 8.83 17.79
N VAL A 7 -7.58 7.83 17.22
CA VAL A 7 -8.31 7.93 15.96
C VAL A 7 -9.62 7.15 16.12
N LEU A 8 -10.75 7.87 16.05
CA LEU A 8 -12.08 7.30 16.30
C LEU A 8 -12.14 6.62 17.68
N ASP A 9 -12.42 5.33 17.71
CA ASP A 9 -12.53 4.50 18.92
C ASP A 9 -11.27 3.65 19.17
N SER A 10 -10.15 3.97 18.52
CA SER A 10 -8.88 3.22 18.61
C SER A 10 -7.68 4.16 18.52
N THR A 11 -6.50 3.60 18.27
CA THR A 11 -5.26 4.35 18.11
C THR A 11 -4.57 4.00 16.79
N MET A 12 -3.88 4.97 16.18
CA MET A 12 -2.99 4.70 15.06
C MET A 12 -1.55 5.12 15.38
N TYR A 13 -0.65 4.18 15.16
CA TYR A 13 0.78 4.41 15.24
C TYR A 13 1.31 4.95 13.91
N PHE A 14 2.34 5.79 13.94
CA PHE A 14 3.04 6.25 12.74
C PHE A 14 4.47 6.70 13.04
N GLU A 15 5.36 6.55 12.07
CA GLU A 15 6.65 7.22 12.07
C GLU A 15 6.46 8.65 11.55
N ASP A 16 7.16 9.62 12.17
CA ASP A 16 7.11 11.04 11.83
C ASP A 16 8.52 11.63 11.89
N SER A 17 9.00 12.19 10.77
CA SER A 17 10.32 12.79 10.70
C SER A 17 10.37 13.93 9.68
N GLY A 18 11.25 14.90 9.93
CA GLY A 18 11.38 16.09 9.09
C GLY A 18 10.28 17.12 9.31
N GLU A 19 10.31 18.19 8.51
CA GLU A 19 9.35 19.30 8.54
C GLU A 19 9.08 19.78 7.11
N GLY A 20 7.92 20.34 6.84
CA GLY A 20 7.53 20.86 5.53
C GLY A 20 6.38 20.11 4.91
N VAL A 21 6.41 19.90 3.59
CA VAL A 21 5.34 19.21 2.85
C VAL A 21 5.19 17.77 3.35
N PRO A 22 3.98 17.33 3.74
CA PRO A 22 3.76 15.97 4.21
C PRO A 22 3.87 14.95 3.06
N PHE A 23 4.80 14.01 3.19
CA PHE A 23 4.86 12.79 2.38
C PHE A 23 4.32 11.64 3.21
N VAL A 24 3.20 11.05 2.81
CA VAL A 24 2.52 9.99 3.54
C VAL A 24 2.74 8.66 2.84
N PHE A 25 3.41 7.73 3.52
CA PHE A 25 3.82 6.42 3.04
C PHE A 25 2.85 5.35 3.54
N LEU A 26 2.01 4.85 2.66
CA LEU A 26 0.96 3.88 2.97
C LEU A 26 1.39 2.47 2.56
N HIS A 27 1.50 1.59 3.55
CA HIS A 27 1.82 0.17 3.37
C HIS A 27 0.58 -0.65 3.03
N GLY A 28 0.79 -1.91 2.62
CA GLY A 28 -0.26 -2.87 2.37
C GLY A 28 -0.19 -4.12 3.25
N ASN A 29 -0.71 -5.21 2.76
CA ASN A 29 -0.85 -6.48 3.47
C ASN A 29 0.28 -7.47 3.11
N PRO A 30 0.98 -8.08 4.07
CA PRO A 30 0.83 -8.04 5.53
C PRO A 30 1.83 -7.10 6.23
N ALA A 31 2.17 -6.00 5.59
CA ALA A 31 3.20 -5.08 6.06
C ALA A 31 2.74 -4.11 7.17
N SER A 32 3.60 -3.16 7.49
CA SER A 32 3.39 -2.02 8.38
C SER A 32 4.32 -0.87 7.95
N SER A 33 4.37 0.22 8.70
CA SER A 33 5.36 1.30 8.49
C SER A 33 6.80 0.78 8.45
N HIS A 34 7.07 -0.38 9.03
CA HIS A 34 8.39 -1.03 9.02
C HIS A 34 8.90 -1.29 7.58
N ALA A 35 8.00 -1.53 6.62
CA ALA A 35 8.38 -1.71 5.22
C ALA A 35 9.10 -0.49 4.61
N TRP A 36 8.85 0.69 5.16
CA TRP A 36 9.43 1.94 4.67
C TRP A 36 10.77 2.30 5.30
N ARG A 37 11.25 1.58 6.32
CA ARG A 37 12.44 1.90 7.11
C ARG A 37 13.72 2.11 6.28
N LYS A 38 13.87 1.37 5.19
CA LYS A 38 15.01 1.47 4.26
C LYS A 38 14.81 2.56 3.20
N VAL A 39 13.56 2.94 2.90
CA VAL A 39 13.20 3.95 1.88
C VAL A 39 13.25 5.36 2.46
N LEU A 40 12.66 5.57 3.64
CA LEU A 40 12.50 6.90 4.26
C LEU A 40 13.81 7.70 4.34
N PRO A 41 14.97 7.13 4.74
CA PRO A 41 16.22 7.88 4.82
C PRO A 41 16.66 8.50 3.48
N GLY A 42 16.38 7.82 2.35
CA GLY A 42 16.75 8.31 1.01
C GLY A 42 15.75 9.32 0.44
N VAL A 43 14.54 9.43 1.02
CA VAL A 43 13.56 10.47 0.65
C VAL A 43 13.68 11.70 1.55
N ALA A 44 14.29 11.57 2.72
CA ALA A 44 14.46 12.65 3.67
C ALA A 44 15.24 13.83 3.05
N GLY A 45 14.76 15.03 3.31
CA GLY A 45 15.38 16.25 2.78
C GLY A 45 14.73 17.51 3.34
N ALA A 46 15.33 18.65 3.06
CA ALA A 46 14.78 19.94 3.46
C ALA A 46 13.41 20.16 2.83
N GLY A 47 12.45 20.64 3.62
CA GLY A 47 11.09 20.91 3.15
C GLY A 47 10.16 19.69 3.09
N ARG A 48 10.57 18.52 3.55
CA ARG A 48 9.76 17.29 3.55
C ARG A 48 9.52 16.77 4.96
N ARG A 49 8.26 16.55 5.30
CA ARG A 49 7.85 15.81 6.49
C ARG A 49 7.41 14.42 6.08
N LEU A 50 8.07 13.38 6.57
CA LEU A 50 7.81 11.99 6.20
C LEU A 50 6.94 11.35 7.28
N LEU A 51 5.79 10.82 6.88
CA LEU A 51 4.80 10.20 7.72
C LEU A 51 4.52 8.78 7.20
N ALA A 52 4.67 7.77 8.04
CA ALA A 52 4.35 6.40 7.68
C ALA A 52 3.45 5.78 8.76
N PRO A 53 2.11 5.82 8.59
CA PRO A 53 1.20 5.18 9.52
C PRO A 53 1.19 3.67 9.37
N ASP A 54 0.96 2.97 10.50
CA ASP A 54 0.45 1.61 10.49
C ASP A 54 -1.06 1.67 10.31
N LEU A 55 -1.62 0.98 9.31
CA LEU A 55 -3.06 0.93 9.08
C LEU A 55 -3.76 0.30 10.29
N ILE A 56 -5.04 0.68 10.51
CA ILE A 56 -5.81 0.12 11.62
C ILE A 56 -5.80 -1.41 11.59
N GLY A 57 -5.61 -2.04 12.74
CA GLY A 57 -5.49 -3.49 12.84
C GLY A 57 -4.12 -4.06 12.47
N MET A 58 -3.20 -3.25 11.92
CA MET A 58 -1.89 -3.70 11.45
C MET A 58 -0.76 -3.06 12.24
N GLY A 59 0.43 -3.68 12.16
CA GLY A 59 1.61 -3.18 12.87
C GLY A 59 1.32 -2.91 14.36
N ARG A 60 1.70 -1.71 14.80
CA ARG A 60 1.55 -1.18 16.18
C ARG A 60 0.27 -0.39 16.40
N SER A 61 -0.56 -0.22 15.36
CA SER A 61 -1.89 0.38 15.50
C SER A 61 -2.85 -0.51 16.27
N GLY A 62 -3.87 0.11 16.88
CA GLY A 62 -4.90 -0.59 17.62
C GLY A 62 -5.64 -1.63 16.77
N LYS A 63 -6.20 -2.62 17.44
CA LYS A 63 -6.94 -3.74 16.82
C LYS A 63 -8.38 -3.78 17.33
N PRO A 64 -9.23 -2.77 16.99
CA PRO A 64 -10.63 -2.76 17.40
C PRO A 64 -11.39 -3.93 16.79
N ASP A 65 -12.50 -4.32 17.40
CA ASP A 65 -13.38 -5.36 16.88
C ASP A 65 -14.28 -4.82 15.77
N ILE A 66 -13.72 -4.75 14.56
CA ILE A 66 -14.36 -4.27 13.33
C ILE A 66 -14.20 -5.31 12.22
N PRO A 67 -14.94 -5.19 11.09
CA PRO A 67 -14.80 -6.10 9.96
C PRO A 67 -13.46 -6.04 9.21
N TYR A 68 -12.71 -4.94 9.32
CA TYR A 68 -11.46 -4.66 8.59
C TYR A 68 -11.61 -4.66 7.06
N ARG A 69 -12.77 -4.26 6.56
CA ARG A 69 -12.99 -4.06 5.13
C ARG A 69 -12.26 -2.82 4.62
N PHE A 70 -12.15 -2.69 3.31
CA PHE A 70 -11.54 -1.50 2.69
C PHE A 70 -12.13 -0.19 3.25
N ALA A 71 -13.46 -0.14 3.39
CA ALA A 71 -14.16 1.03 3.94
C ALA A 71 -13.79 1.36 5.40
N ASP A 72 -13.50 0.34 6.22
CA ASP A 72 -13.04 0.55 7.59
C ASP A 72 -11.65 1.18 7.60
N HIS A 73 -10.71 0.62 6.84
CA HIS A 73 -9.37 1.19 6.72
C HIS A 73 -9.41 2.62 6.17
N ALA A 74 -10.21 2.89 5.13
CA ALA A 74 -10.40 4.23 4.59
C ALA A 74 -10.93 5.21 5.64
N ARG A 75 -11.92 4.82 6.45
CA ARG A 75 -12.51 5.64 7.51
C ARG A 75 -11.50 5.99 8.61
N TYR A 76 -10.69 5.04 9.06
CA TYR A 76 -9.65 5.31 10.07
C TYR A 76 -8.53 6.18 9.50
N LEU A 77 -8.16 5.96 8.24
CA LEU A 77 -7.16 6.75 7.56
C LEU A 77 -7.65 8.20 7.36
N ASP A 78 -8.92 8.42 6.97
CA ASP A 78 -9.53 9.76 6.89
C ASP A 78 -9.42 10.49 8.23
N ALA A 79 -9.83 9.84 9.33
CA ALA A 79 -9.77 10.42 10.66
C ALA A 79 -8.32 10.69 11.11
N TRP A 80 -7.35 9.85 10.71
CA TRP A 80 -5.93 10.08 10.96
C TRP A 80 -5.41 11.32 10.23
N PHE A 81 -5.76 11.50 8.95
CA PHE A 81 -5.43 12.70 8.17
C PHE A 81 -6.02 13.97 8.79
N ASP A 82 -7.28 13.90 9.24
CA ASP A 82 -7.98 15.02 9.82
C ASP A 82 -7.45 15.37 11.22
N THR A 83 -7.12 14.38 12.06
CA THR A 83 -6.53 14.59 13.40
C THR A 83 -5.17 15.29 13.31
N LEU A 84 -4.40 15.01 12.27
CA LEU A 84 -3.10 15.65 12.03
C LEU A 84 -3.18 16.93 11.19
N ASP A 85 -4.39 17.38 10.81
CA ASP A 85 -4.65 18.53 9.93
C ASP A 85 -3.79 18.48 8.65
N LEU A 86 -3.70 17.31 8.03
CA LEU A 86 -2.87 17.11 6.85
C LEU A 86 -3.59 17.59 5.59
N SER A 87 -2.99 18.54 4.91
CA SER A 87 -3.42 19.05 3.62
C SER A 87 -2.22 19.19 2.68
N GLN A 88 -2.47 19.28 1.37
CA GLN A 88 -1.39 19.44 0.38
C GLN A 88 -0.32 18.34 0.50
N VAL A 89 -0.77 17.10 0.61
CA VAL A 89 0.09 15.94 0.86
C VAL A 89 0.62 15.33 -0.45
N VAL A 90 1.78 14.71 -0.37
CA VAL A 90 2.28 13.75 -1.36
C VAL A 90 2.03 12.35 -0.82
N LEU A 91 1.30 11.55 -1.56
CA LEU A 91 0.99 10.16 -1.18
C LEU A 91 1.99 9.21 -1.83
N VAL A 92 2.49 8.25 -1.07
CA VAL A 92 3.33 7.17 -1.56
C VAL A 92 2.69 5.85 -1.14
N GLY A 93 2.29 5.03 -2.10
CA GLY A 93 1.51 3.84 -1.82
C GLY A 93 2.08 2.56 -2.41
N HIS A 94 2.06 1.50 -1.60
CA HIS A 94 2.41 0.14 -1.97
C HIS A 94 1.26 -0.81 -1.62
N ASP A 95 0.94 -1.75 -2.49
CA ASP A 95 -0.11 -2.76 -2.31
C ASP A 95 -1.45 -2.08 -1.97
N TRP A 96 -2.17 -2.49 -0.91
CA TRP A 96 -3.40 -1.84 -0.47
C TRP A 96 -3.21 -0.38 -0.06
N GLY A 97 -2.01 0.00 0.37
CA GLY A 97 -1.69 1.39 0.65
C GLY A 97 -1.79 2.30 -0.57
N GLY A 98 -1.47 1.78 -1.75
CA GLY A 98 -1.67 2.53 -3.00
C GLY A 98 -3.15 2.69 -3.37
N ALA A 99 -3.95 1.63 -3.22
CA ALA A 99 -5.41 1.73 -3.41
C ALA A 99 -6.07 2.72 -2.43
N LEU A 100 -5.66 2.72 -1.16
CA LEU A 100 -6.11 3.71 -0.16
C LEU A 100 -5.65 5.13 -0.51
N ALA A 101 -4.42 5.30 -1.03
CA ALA A 101 -3.93 6.59 -1.50
C ALA A 101 -4.78 7.14 -2.65
N PHE A 102 -5.13 6.31 -3.63
CA PHE A 102 -5.99 6.69 -4.74
C PHE A 102 -7.42 7.03 -4.28
N ASP A 103 -8.00 6.20 -3.41
CA ASP A 103 -9.34 6.41 -2.86
C ASP A 103 -9.41 7.72 -2.05
N TRP A 104 -8.40 7.96 -1.20
CA TRP A 104 -8.33 9.20 -0.44
C TRP A 104 -8.18 10.43 -1.33
N ALA A 105 -7.29 10.37 -2.32
CA ALA A 105 -7.07 11.44 -3.29
C ALA A 105 -8.34 11.77 -4.08
N ALA A 106 -9.06 10.75 -4.54
CA ALA A 106 -10.30 10.91 -5.29
C ALA A 106 -11.43 11.58 -4.47
N ARG A 107 -11.49 11.27 -3.16
CA ARG A 107 -12.49 11.84 -2.25
C ARG A 107 -12.09 13.20 -1.65
N ASN A 108 -10.82 13.58 -1.76
CA ASN A 108 -10.27 14.82 -1.21
C ASN A 108 -9.57 15.66 -2.29
N PRO A 109 -10.27 16.06 -3.36
CA PRO A 109 -9.67 16.87 -4.41
C PRO A 109 -9.14 18.19 -3.85
N GLY A 110 -7.96 18.61 -4.30
CA GLY A 110 -7.28 19.81 -3.81
C GLY A 110 -6.47 19.64 -2.52
N ARG A 111 -6.51 18.46 -1.85
CA ARG A 111 -5.64 18.15 -0.70
C ARG A 111 -4.39 17.36 -1.10
N VAL A 112 -4.25 16.94 -2.36
CA VAL A 112 -3.13 16.11 -2.87
C VAL A 112 -2.28 16.90 -3.83
N ARG A 113 -0.96 16.90 -3.63
CA ARG A 113 0.03 17.52 -4.50
C ARG A 113 0.67 16.56 -5.49
N GLY A 114 0.69 15.28 -5.18
CA GLY A 114 1.25 14.24 -6.04
C GLY A 114 1.03 12.85 -5.47
N VAL A 115 1.14 11.82 -6.32
CA VAL A 115 1.01 10.41 -5.90
C VAL A 115 2.11 9.58 -6.55
N ALA A 116 2.94 8.93 -5.73
CA ALA A 116 3.88 7.90 -6.19
C ALA A 116 3.35 6.52 -5.77
N PHE A 117 3.43 5.56 -6.67
CA PHE A 117 2.91 4.22 -6.38
C PHE A 117 3.67 3.11 -7.11
N PHE A 118 3.63 1.93 -6.56
CA PHE A 118 4.15 0.71 -7.15
C PHE A 118 3.46 -0.51 -6.53
N GLU A 119 3.41 -1.60 -7.30
CA GLU A 119 2.90 -2.90 -6.84
C GLU A 119 1.56 -2.80 -6.10
N THR A 120 0.61 -2.07 -6.70
CA THR A 120 -0.69 -1.75 -6.09
C THR A 120 -1.86 -2.15 -6.98
N ILE A 121 -3.06 -2.10 -6.40
CA ILE A 121 -4.32 -2.38 -7.09
C ILE A 121 -4.75 -1.08 -7.81
N VAL A 122 -4.37 -0.94 -9.08
CA VAL A 122 -4.75 0.25 -9.87
C VAL A 122 -6.15 0.11 -10.45
N ARG A 123 -6.53 -1.10 -10.85
CA ARG A 123 -7.84 -1.43 -11.44
C ARG A 123 -8.31 -2.81 -11.00
N THR A 124 -9.56 -3.11 -11.28
CA THR A 124 -10.09 -4.46 -11.14
C THR A 124 -9.42 -5.41 -12.15
N LEU A 125 -9.29 -6.66 -11.79
CA LEU A 125 -8.78 -7.74 -12.64
C LEU A 125 -9.84 -8.84 -12.77
N SER A 126 -9.75 -9.60 -13.86
CA SER A 126 -10.48 -10.85 -13.98
C SER A 126 -9.64 -12.04 -13.49
N TRP A 127 -10.30 -13.14 -13.11
CA TRP A 127 -9.60 -14.38 -12.79
C TRP A 127 -8.69 -14.87 -13.92
N ALA A 128 -9.06 -14.58 -15.17
CA ALA A 128 -8.28 -14.95 -16.35
C ALA A 128 -6.98 -14.17 -16.51
N GLU A 129 -6.88 -12.99 -15.86
CA GLU A 129 -5.69 -12.15 -15.90
C GLU A 129 -4.63 -12.56 -14.85
N LEU A 130 -5.05 -13.31 -13.84
CA LEU A 130 -4.12 -13.81 -12.82
C LEU A 130 -3.27 -14.96 -13.37
N GLY A 131 -1.97 -14.91 -13.07
CA GLY A 131 -1.12 -16.07 -13.26
C GLY A 131 -1.54 -17.24 -12.36
N GLU A 132 -1.04 -18.43 -12.66
CA GLU A 132 -1.42 -19.66 -11.96
C GLU A 132 -1.26 -19.59 -10.43
N ARG A 133 -0.10 -19.11 -9.95
CA ARG A 133 0.20 -19.00 -8.50
C ARG A 133 -0.67 -17.96 -7.78
N PRO A 134 -0.80 -16.70 -8.24
CA PRO A 134 -1.71 -15.72 -7.65
C PRO A 134 -3.16 -16.19 -7.65
N ARG A 135 -3.60 -16.85 -8.71
CA ARG A 135 -4.94 -17.42 -8.82
C ARG A 135 -5.17 -18.51 -7.77
N ALA A 136 -4.31 -19.51 -7.69
CA ALA A 136 -4.43 -20.59 -6.72
C ALA A 136 -4.43 -20.07 -5.27
N ARG A 137 -3.59 -19.06 -4.98
CA ARG A 137 -3.56 -18.38 -3.67
C ARG A 137 -4.90 -17.68 -3.37
N ALA A 138 -5.44 -16.92 -4.31
CA ALA A 138 -6.71 -16.21 -4.13
C ALA A 138 -7.88 -17.18 -3.95
N GLU A 139 -7.93 -18.28 -4.74
CA GLU A 139 -8.93 -19.34 -4.60
C GLU A 139 -8.83 -20.04 -3.24
N ALA A 140 -7.62 -20.35 -2.75
CA ALA A 140 -7.42 -20.99 -1.45
C ALA A 140 -7.90 -20.09 -0.29
N ILE A 141 -7.57 -18.79 -0.32
CA ILE A 141 -7.93 -17.83 0.74
C ILE A 141 -9.44 -17.54 0.75
N ARG A 142 -10.07 -17.48 -0.42
CA ARG A 142 -11.53 -17.26 -0.54
C ARG A 142 -12.36 -18.54 -0.31
N GLY A 143 -11.73 -19.69 -0.44
CA GLY A 143 -12.36 -21.00 -0.24
C GLY A 143 -12.66 -21.33 1.22
N PRO A 144 -13.34 -22.44 1.50
CA PRO A 144 -13.78 -22.85 2.84
C PRO A 144 -12.63 -23.01 3.86
N GLY A 145 -11.42 -23.35 3.38
CA GLY A 145 -10.22 -23.50 4.22
C GLY A 145 -9.44 -22.21 4.46
N GLY A 146 -9.80 -21.10 3.79
CA GLY A 146 -9.02 -19.87 3.78
C GLY A 146 -8.90 -19.21 5.15
N GLU A 147 -9.93 -19.29 5.97
CA GLU A 147 -9.91 -18.79 7.34
C GLU A 147 -8.87 -19.54 8.19
N SER A 148 -8.88 -20.87 8.19
CA SER A 148 -7.88 -21.65 8.91
C SER A 148 -6.47 -21.43 8.36
N LEU A 149 -6.31 -21.34 7.06
CA LEU A 149 -5.04 -21.07 6.40
C LEU A 149 -4.41 -19.77 6.91
N VAL A 150 -5.19 -18.69 6.98
CA VAL A 150 -4.68 -17.38 7.38
C VAL A 150 -4.65 -17.21 8.90
N LEU A 151 -5.75 -17.54 9.58
CA LEU A 151 -5.88 -17.23 11.00
C LEU A 151 -5.19 -18.25 11.91
N ASP A 152 -5.17 -19.55 11.55
CA ASP A 152 -4.54 -20.58 12.37
C ASP A 152 -3.07 -20.82 11.98
N GLN A 153 -2.77 -20.85 10.68
CA GLN A 153 -1.45 -21.21 10.15
C GLN A 153 -0.54 -20.00 9.85
N ASN A 154 -1.06 -18.75 9.97
CA ASN A 154 -0.32 -17.51 9.67
C ASN A 154 0.28 -17.45 8.25
N PHE A 155 -0.33 -18.14 7.31
CA PHE A 155 0.15 -18.36 5.94
C PHE A 155 0.56 -17.08 5.20
N LEU A 156 -0.18 -15.97 5.40
CA LEU A 156 0.06 -14.74 4.63
C LEU A 156 1.39 -14.09 4.98
N VAL A 157 1.75 -13.98 6.25
CA VAL A 157 3.03 -13.37 6.65
C VAL A 157 4.19 -14.28 6.27
N ASP A 158 4.06 -15.59 6.52
CA ASP A 158 5.12 -16.56 6.23
C ASP A 158 5.45 -16.60 4.73
N THR A 159 4.42 -16.56 3.86
CA THR A 159 4.63 -16.66 2.41
C THR A 159 4.98 -15.33 1.75
N ALA A 160 4.56 -14.19 2.30
CA ALA A 160 4.85 -12.88 1.73
C ALA A 160 6.35 -12.61 1.61
N PHE A 161 7.08 -12.85 2.69
CA PHE A 161 8.52 -12.57 2.78
C PHE A 161 9.42 -13.79 2.47
N ALA A 162 8.81 -14.91 2.09
CA ALA A 162 9.53 -16.05 1.52
C ALA A 162 9.53 -16.03 -0.02
N GLY A 163 8.45 -15.53 -0.63
CA GLY A 163 8.26 -15.57 -2.09
C GLY A 163 7.95 -14.23 -2.76
N GLY A 164 7.61 -13.21 -1.98
CA GLY A 164 7.31 -11.86 -2.47
C GLY A 164 8.53 -10.93 -2.50
N VAL A 165 9.72 -11.45 -2.21
CA VAL A 165 11.03 -10.80 -2.29
C VAL A 165 11.97 -11.63 -3.12
N LEU A 166 13.04 -11.05 -3.67
CA LEU A 166 14.05 -11.77 -4.44
C LEU A 166 14.95 -12.64 -3.56
N THR A 167 15.34 -12.09 -2.41
CA THR A 167 16.10 -12.80 -1.39
C THR A 167 15.23 -12.95 -0.15
N PRO A 168 14.89 -14.19 0.25
CA PRO A 168 14.12 -14.42 1.45
C PRO A 168 14.73 -13.73 2.68
N LEU A 169 13.89 -13.02 3.45
CA LEU A 169 14.33 -12.37 4.67
C LEU A 169 14.79 -13.41 5.72
N SER A 170 15.80 -13.07 6.49
CA SER A 170 16.17 -13.83 7.68
C SER A 170 15.04 -13.81 8.73
N ASP A 171 15.11 -14.67 9.73
CA ASP A 171 14.10 -14.71 10.80
C ASP A 171 14.10 -13.41 11.61
N GLU A 172 15.26 -12.78 11.82
CA GLU A 172 15.38 -11.48 12.48
C GLU A 172 14.71 -10.35 11.67
N GLU A 173 14.86 -10.35 10.34
CA GLU A 173 14.25 -9.38 9.46
C GLU A 173 12.73 -9.58 9.31
N LYS A 174 12.24 -10.83 9.44
CA LYS A 174 10.80 -11.14 9.42
C LYS A 174 10.09 -10.83 10.73
N GLU A 175 10.80 -10.88 11.84
CA GLU A 175 10.21 -10.74 13.18
C GLU A 175 9.31 -9.50 13.30
N PRO A 176 9.71 -8.29 12.87
CA PRO A 176 8.85 -7.09 12.94
C PRO A 176 7.55 -7.18 12.12
N TYR A 177 7.50 -8.05 11.12
CA TYR A 177 6.29 -8.34 10.35
C TYR A 177 5.41 -9.40 11.00
N LEU A 178 5.99 -10.33 11.78
CA LEU A 178 5.28 -11.41 12.49
C LEU A 178 4.73 -10.95 13.85
N ALA A 179 5.52 -10.17 14.58
CA ALA A 179 5.22 -9.73 15.95
C ALA A 179 3.82 -9.10 16.14
N PRO A 180 3.25 -8.34 15.18
CA PRO A 180 1.90 -7.78 15.33
C PRO A 180 0.78 -8.82 15.31
N TYR A 181 1.03 -10.06 14.91
CA TYR A 181 0.01 -11.07 14.60
C TYR A 181 0.17 -12.39 15.40
N PRO A 182 0.31 -12.34 16.75
CA PRO A 182 0.56 -13.53 17.56
C PRO A 182 -0.67 -14.43 17.72
N THR A 183 -1.89 -13.88 17.59
CA THR A 183 -3.14 -14.61 17.84
C THR A 183 -4.03 -14.67 16.59
N ARG A 184 -4.99 -15.58 16.60
CA ARG A 184 -6.01 -15.71 15.55
C ARG A 184 -6.74 -14.39 15.29
N GLU A 185 -7.14 -13.70 16.35
CA GLU A 185 -7.87 -12.43 16.26
C GLU A 185 -7.01 -11.34 15.64
N SER A 186 -5.73 -11.27 16.01
CA SER A 186 -4.81 -10.28 15.46
C SER A 186 -4.55 -10.42 13.96
N ARG A 187 -4.84 -11.60 13.38
CA ARG A 187 -4.68 -11.91 11.94
C ARG A 187 -5.92 -11.60 11.09
N ARG A 188 -7.06 -11.22 11.71
CA ARG A 188 -8.29 -10.87 10.98
C ARG A 188 -8.07 -9.81 9.89
N PRO A 189 -7.35 -8.70 10.13
CA PRO A 189 -7.09 -7.71 9.07
C PRO A 189 -6.39 -8.31 7.85
N LEU A 190 -5.47 -9.25 8.06
CA LEU A 190 -4.74 -9.89 6.97
C LEU A 190 -5.65 -10.71 6.07
N LEU A 191 -6.58 -11.46 6.67
CA LEU A 191 -7.57 -12.26 5.96
C LEU A 191 -8.51 -11.38 5.13
N GLU A 192 -9.05 -10.33 5.75
CA GLU A 192 -10.00 -9.44 5.08
C GLU A 192 -9.35 -8.68 3.92
N TRP A 193 -8.12 -8.19 4.08
CA TRP A 193 -7.36 -7.62 2.97
C TRP A 193 -7.16 -8.61 1.82
N ALA A 194 -6.77 -9.85 2.11
CA ALA A 194 -6.55 -10.84 1.07
C ALA A 194 -7.85 -11.24 0.34
N ARG A 195 -8.99 -11.22 1.04
CA ARG A 195 -10.32 -11.45 0.45
C ARG A 195 -10.87 -10.27 -0.32
N SER A 196 -10.37 -9.07 -0.06
CA SER A 196 -10.83 -7.82 -0.68
C SER A 196 -10.32 -7.59 -2.10
N SER A 197 -9.42 -8.41 -2.65
CA SER A 197 -8.93 -8.25 -4.03
C SER A 197 -10.10 -8.19 -5.03
N PRO A 198 -10.23 -7.11 -5.84
CA PRO A 198 -11.39 -6.93 -6.72
C PRO A 198 -11.25 -7.76 -8.01
N LEU A 199 -11.78 -8.98 -7.97
CA LEU A 199 -11.71 -9.95 -9.07
C LEU A 199 -13.11 -10.24 -9.63
N ASP A 200 -13.30 -10.06 -10.95
CA ASP A 200 -14.57 -10.28 -11.66
C ASP A 200 -15.80 -9.64 -10.97
N GLY A 201 -15.63 -8.43 -10.46
CA GLY A 201 -16.71 -7.68 -9.83
C GLY A 201 -16.95 -7.97 -8.34
N ASP A 202 -16.12 -8.80 -7.70
CA ASP A 202 -16.26 -9.20 -6.29
C ASP A 202 -14.98 -8.92 -5.48
N PRO A 203 -15.08 -8.35 -4.26
CA PRO A 203 -16.29 -7.81 -3.60
C PRO A 203 -16.78 -6.48 -4.22
N ALA A 204 -18.09 -6.34 -4.35
CA ALA A 204 -18.70 -5.21 -5.06
C ALA A 204 -18.41 -3.85 -4.42
N ASP A 205 -18.33 -3.77 -3.10
CA ASP A 205 -17.99 -2.55 -2.36
C ASP A 205 -16.55 -2.06 -2.66
N VAL A 206 -15.60 -2.98 -2.84
CA VAL A 206 -14.22 -2.63 -3.24
C VAL A 206 -14.17 -2.25 -4.72
N VAL A 207 -14.91 -2.96 -5.57
CA VAL A 207 -15.03 -2.63 -7.00
C VAL A 207 -15.53 -1.21 -7.20
N GLU A 208 -16.57 -0.79 -6.47
CA GLU A 208 -17.11 0.57 -6.50
C GLU A 208 -16.03 1.62 -6.13
N ARG A 209 -15.22 1.35 -5.11
CA ARG A 209 -14.10 2.20 -4.73
C ARG A 209 -13.05 2.30 -5.83
N VAL A 210 -12.68 1.17 -6.42
CA VAL A 210 -11.73 1.11 -7.54
C VAL A 210 -12.24 1.93 -8.73
N GLU A 211 -13.49 1.77 -9.11
CA GLU A 211 -14.11 2.55 -10.19
C GLU A 211 -14.15 4.05 -9.87
N GLY A 212 -14.37 4.40 -8.59
CA GLY A 212 -14.34 5.77 -8.11
C GLY A 212 -12.97 6.43 -8.31
N TYR A 213 -11.91 5.80 -7.83
CA TYR A 213 -10.58 6.38 -7.98
C TYR A 213 -10.01 6.26 -9.40
N LEU A 214 -10.45 5.30 -10.22
CA LEU A 214 -10.08 5.25 -11.64
C LEU A 214 -10.53 6.49 -12.39
N LYS A 215 -11.73 6.98 -12.14
CA LYS A 215 -12.22 8.24 -12.73
C LYS A 215 -11.32 9.41 -12.36
N TRP A 216 -10.90 9.48 -11.10
CA TRP A 216 -9.97 10.50 -10.62
C TRP A 216 -8.60 10.36 -11.26
N LEU A 217 -8.02 9.16 -11.30
CA LEU A 217 -6.73 8.90 -11.93
C LEU A 217 -6.70 9.34 -13.41
N GLY A 218 -7.78 9.11 -14.14
CA GLY A 218 -7.90 9.50 -15.56
C GLY A 218 -8.16 10.98 -15.80
N SER A 219 -8.64 11.74 -14.79
CA SER A 219 -9.05 13.14 -14.97
C SER A 219 -8.20 14.17 -14.23
N SER A 220 -7.39 13.76 -13.24
CA SER A 220 -6.59 14.66 -12.40
C SER A 220 -5.25 15.03 -13.04
N GLY A 221 -5.30 15.73 -14.19
CA GLY A 221 -4.11 16.14 -14.93
C GLY A 221 -3.23 17.18 -14.25
N ASP A 222 -3.75 17.85 -13.23
CA ASP A 222 -3.07 18.84 -12.38
C ASP A 222 -2.25 18.20 -11.24
N VAL A 223 -2.47 16.92 -10.95
CA VAL A 223 -1.75 16.19 -9.92
C VAL A 223 -0.72 15.26 -10.59
N PRO A 224 0.59 15.49 -10.46
CA PRO A 224 1.61 14.60 -11.01
C PRO A 224 1.58 13.23 -10.33
N LYS A 225 1.81 12.19 -11.12
CA LYS A 225 1.86 10.82 -10.63
C LYS A 225 3.14 10.13 -11.08
N LEU A 226 3.70 9.29 -10.19
CA LEU A 226 4.87 8.46 -10.47
C LEU A 226 4.48 6.99 -10.29
N LEU A 227 4.65 6.20 -11.34
CA LEU A 227 4.62 4.75 -11.27
C LEU A 227 6.06 4.22 -11.29
N LEU A 228 6.44 3.43 -10.27
CA LEU A 228 7.64 2.62 -10.37
C LEU A 228 7.26 1.21 -10.84
N THR A 229 7.99 0.74 -11.85
CA THR A 229 7.90 -0.63 -12.37
C THR A 229 9.15 -1.40 -12.02
N PHE A 230 9.04 -2.73 -12.01
CA PHE A 230 10.15 -3.64 -11.72
C PHE A 230 10.27 -4.71 -12.79
N ASP A 231 11.40 -5.40 -12.83
CA ASP A 231 11.59 -6.54 -13.73
C ASP A 231 10.54 -7.61 -13.48
N SER A 232 10.09 -8.24 -14.56
CA SER A 232 9.02 -9.24 -14.50
C SER A 232 9.31 -10.34 -13.49
N SER A 233 8.38 -10.54 -12.56
CA SER A 233 8.40 -11.55 -11.52
C SER A 233 7.00 -12.14 -11.35
N PRO A 234 6.85 -13.43 -10.99
CA PRO A 234 5.54 -14.06 -10.83
C PRO A 234 4.74 -13.53 -9.63
N THR A 235 5.33 -12.65 -8.82
CA THR A 235 4.68 -12.08 -7.63
C THR A 235 4.22 -10.64 -7.85
N LEU A 236 4.55 -10.01 -8.97
CA LEU A 236 4.19 -8.62 -9.24
C LEU A 236 2.70 -8.46 -9.54
N LEU A 237 2.09 -7.42 -8.95
CA LEU A 237 0.75 -6.93 -9.28
C LEU A 237 0.77 -6.04 -10.53
N ILE A 238 1.80 -5.21 -10.66
CA ILE A 238 1.99 -4.33 -11.83
C ILE A 238 2.86 -5.05 -12.88
N THR A 239 2.20 -5.89 -13.65
CA THR A 239 2.81 -6.52 -14.83
C THR A 239 3.03 -5.50 -15.95
N GLU A 240 3.83 -5.84 -16.97
CA GLU A 240 4.01 -5.00 -18.18
C GLU A 240 2.65 -4.56 -18.79
N ARG A 241 1.67 -5.46 -18.80
CA ARG A 241 0.32 -5.16 -19.31
C ARG A 241 -0.41 -4.13 -18.42
N VAL A 242 -0.28 -4.21 -17.08
CA VAL A 242 -0.86 -3.23 -16.16
C VAL A 242 -0.14 -1.90 -16.27
N ALA A 243 1.18 -1.90 -16.41
CA ALA A 243 1.98 -0.69 -16.58
C ALA A 243 1.62 0.03 -17.91
N ALA A 244 1.49 -0.71 -19.02
CA ALA A 244 1.03 -0.16 -20.28
C ALA A 244 -0.38 0.44 -20.18
N TRP A 245 -1.29 -0.26 -19.53
CA TRP A 245 -2.63 0.26 -19.26
C TRP A 245 -2.58 1.56 -18.42
N CYS A 246 -1.72 1.64 -17.40
CA CYS A 246 -1.55 2.86 -16.61
C CYS A 246 -1.07 4.03 -17.47
N ALA A 247 -0.11 3.81 -18.37
CA ALA A 247 0.41 4.84 -19.27
C ALA A 247 -0.67 5.43 -20.19
N GLU A 248 -1.67 4.63 -20.56
CA GLU A 248 -2.77 5.05 -21.42
C GLU A 248 -3.94 5.71 -20.67
N ASN A 249 -4.14 5.36 -19.40
CA ASN A 249 -5.38 5.68 -18.67
C ASN A 249 -5.17 6.58 -17.43
N VAL A 250 -3.94 6.80 -17.00
CA VAL A 250 -3.63 7.64 -15.83
C VAL A 250 -3.07 8.98 -16.29
N ALA A 251 -3.78 10.05 -15.98
CA ALA A 251 -3.37 11.41 -16.36
C ALA A 251 -2.11 11.86 -15.61
N SER A 252 -1.22 12.61 -16.27
CA SER A 252 0.04 13.15 -15.72
C SER A 252 0.90 12.08 -15.02
N LEU A 253 1.03 10.91 -15.67
CA LEU A 253 1.82 9.80 -15.20
C LEU A 253 3.24 9.85 -15.77
N GLU A 254 4.23 9.80 -14.88
CA GLU A 254 5.60 9.44 -15.19
C GLU A 254 5.83 7.99 -14.78
N THR A 255 6.66 7.26 -15.53
CA THR A 255 7.04 5.89 -15.17
C THR A 255 8.55 5.81 -15.06
N GLU A 256 9.04 5.25 -13.95
CA GLU A 256 10.45 4.94 -13.75
C GLU A 256 10.64 3.45 -13.47
N HIS A 257 11.77 2.90 -13.93
CA HIS A 257 12.09 1.48 -13.75
C HIS A 257 13.08 1.30 -12.60
N GLY A 258 12.68 0.51 -11.59
CA GLY A 258 13.45 0.27 -10.36
C GLY A 258 14.41 -0.94 -10.43
N GLY A 259 14.42 -1.70 -11.54
CA GLY A 259 15.21 -2.93 -11.69
C GLY A 259 14.54 -4.17 -11.10
N PRO A 260 15.29 -5.23 -10.79
CA PRO A 260 14.72 -6.48 -10.31
C PRO A 260 14.15 -6.36 -8.88
N ALA A 261 12.88 -6.76 -8.71
CA ALA A 261 12.24 -6.85 -7.38
C ALA A 261 11.10 -7.87 -7.39
N GLY A 262 10.73 -8.36 -6.21
CA GLY A 262 9.45 -9.02 -5.97
C GLY A 262 8.37 -8.00 -5.59
N HIS A 263 7.20 -8.51 -5.21
CA HIS A 263 6.08 -7.67 -4.77
C HIS A 263 6.44 -6.73 -3.60
N HIS A 264 7.24 -7.21 -2.64
CA HIS A 264 7.74 -6.39 -1.53
C HIS A 264 9.01 -5.63 -1.91
N ALA A 265 8.93 -4.83 -2.98
CA ALA A 265 10.05 -4.09 -3.57
C ALA A 265 10.77 -3.15 -2.59
N THR A 266 10.12 -2.73 -1.50
CA THR A 266 10.74 -1.95 -0.42
C THR A 266 11.87 -2.70 0.30
N GLU A 267 11.87 -4.02 0.28
CA GLU A 267 12.95 -4.85 0.79
C GLU A 267 14.06 -5.05 -0.23
N ASP A 268 13.69 -5.24 -1.51
CA ASP A 268 14.63 -5.56 -2.58
C ASP A 268 15.35 -4.33 -3.16
N ARG A 269 14.63 -3.19 -3.30
CA ARG A 269 15.11 -2.00 -4.04
C ARG A 269 14.83 -0.67 -3.33
N PRO A 270 15.05 -0.56 -2.01
CA PRO A 270 14.70 0.64 -1.26
C PRO A 270 15.40 1.91 -1.76
N GLU A 271 16.68 1.81 -2.19
CA GLU A 271 17.43 2.95 -2.70
C GLU A 271 16.90 3.44 -4.05
N ALA A 272 16.52 2.53 -4.95
CA ALA A 272 15.93 2.88 -6.24
C ALA A 272 14.57 3.56 -6.06
N ILE A 273 13.72 3.04 -5.15
CA ILE A 273 12.43 3.64 -4.81
C ILE A 273 12.64 5.05 -4.24
N ALA A 274 13.54 5.22 -3.28
CA ALA A 274 13.81 6.49 -2.66
C ALA A 274 14.35 7.52 -3.66
N ALA A 275 15.29 7.11 -4.52
CA ALA A 275 15.88 7.98 -5.55
C ALA A 275 14.83 8.44 -6.56
N ALA A 276 13.97 7.53 -7.05
CA ALA A 276 12.89 7.85 -7.99
C ALA A 276 11.88 8.84 -7.39
N ILE A 277 11.41 8.57 -6.16
CA ILE A 277 10.49 9.49 -5.45
C ILE A 277 11.13 10.86 -5.26
N SER A 278 12.41 10.92 -4.83
CA SER A 278 13.10 12.19 -4.57
C SER A 278 13.32 12.99 -5.84
N ALA A 279 13.74 12.34 -6.93
CA ALA A 279 13.95 12.98 -8.24
C ALA A 279 12.64 13.51 -8.82
N TRP A 280 11.58 12.70 -8.81
CA TRP A 280 10.25 13.10 -9.25
C TRP A 280 9.69 14.26 -8.40
N ALA A 281 9.79 14.19 -7.09
CA ALA A 281 9.36 15.27 -6.21
C ALA A 281 10.11 16.59 -6.49
N GLY A 282 11.40 16.50 -6.80
CA GLY A 282 12.21 17.67 -7.19
C GLY A 282 11.74 18.28 -8.53
N ARG A 283 11.45 17.46 -9.55
CA ARG A 283 10.94 17.93 -10.85
C ARG A 283 9.60 18.68 -10.72
N HIS A 284 8.76 18.25 -9.79
CA HIS A 284 7.42 18.81 -9.58
C HIS A 284 7.32 19.79 -8.41
N HIS A 285 8.43 20.19 -7.81
CA HIS A 285 8.49 21.14 -6.68
C HIS A 285 7.56 20.72 -5.52
N LEU A 286 7.58 19.44 -5.17
CA LEU A 286 6.70 18.88 -4.14
C LEU A 286 7.25 18.99 -2.71
N GLY A 287 8.45 19.49 -2.52
CA GLY A 287 9.03 19.66 -1.20
C GLY A 287 10.51 19.96 -1.24
#